data_6c9ba1f384618da533d9ddd381ddc3a9
#
_entry.id   6c9ba1f384618da533d9ddd381ddc3a9
#
_cell.length_a   1.000
_cell.length_b   1.000
_cell.length_c   1.000
_cell.angle_alpha   90.00
_cell.angle_beta   90.00
_cell.angle_gamma   90.00
#
_symmetry.space_group_name_H-M   'P 1'
#
loop_
_entity.id
_entity.type
_entity.pdbx_description
1 polymer ?
#
loop_
_entity_poly.entity_id
_entity_poly.type
_entity_poly.pdbx_seq_one_letter_code
_entity_poly.pdbx_strand_id
1 'polypeptide(L)'
;MDLVDSSLTARPAPAAPSQNDIASQPPVTTRDGAPQGTTASASGITARAAANQGAAAPAIDPRQKQKGEAKTSRIPIKIIPIKDMLRKPDWIRKPAPKLGSRFYEMKEILRDHKLHTVCEEASCPNIGECFGKGTASFMIMGDKCTRRCPFCDVGHGRPDPLDTEEPYNLAMSVKALRLKYVVITSVDRDDLRDGGAGHYADCIRMIREHSSSTQIEVLVPDFRGRLDKALDILEATPPDVMNHNLETVPRLYKQARPGANYEHSLKLLKDFKARKPDVPSKSGLMVGLGETDEEILQVMRDMRAHDIDRLTIGQYLAPTRHHLPVERYVTPETFKMFEEKAYEMGFQHAAVGAMVRSSYHADMQAEEASRHASAKAN
;
A
#
# COMPACT_ATOMS: atom_id res chain seq x y z
N MET A 1 -50.77 -31.21 10.48
CA MET A 1 -50.73 -31.83 9.15
C MET A 1 -50.13 -30.79 8.24
N ASP A 2 -48.89 -30.79 7.80
CA ASP A 2 -47.89 -31.86 7.58
C ASP A 2 -46.49 -31.35 7.89
N LEU A 3 -45.70 -32.25 8.47
CA LEU A 3 -44.28 -32.14 8.70
C LEU A 3 -43.54 -32.40 7.38
N VAL A 4 -42.62 -31.54 7.00
CA VAL A 4 -41.61 -31.86 5.96
C VAL A 4 -40.23 -31.83 6.61
N ASP A 5 -39.72 -33.01 6.73
CA ASP A 5 -38.36 -33.41 7.12
C ASP A 5 -37.34 -32.98 6.03
N SER A 6 -36.25 -32.29 6.39
CA SER A 6 -35.11 -32.09 5.51
C SER A 6 -33.81 -32.40 6.25
N SER A 7 -33.43 -33.67 6.18
CA SER A 7 -32.11 -34.17 6.53
C SER A 7 -31.03 -33.65 5.57
N LEU A 8 -30.21 -32.73 6.03
CA LEU A 8 -28.95 -32.34 5.34
C LEU A 8 -27.81 -33.23 5.86
N THR A 9 -27.42 -34.18 5.01
CA THR A 9 -26.26 -35.05 5.20
C THR A 9 -24.96 -34.25 5.10
N ALA A 10 -24.19 -34.23 6.19
CA ALA A 10 -22.84 -33.71 6.26
C ALA A 10 -21.88 -34.59 5.42
N ARG A 11 -21.06 -33.98 4.57
CA ARG A 11 -19.93 -34.59 3.89
C ARG A 11 -18.80 -34.81 4.89
N PRO A 12 -18.11 -35.96 4.86
CA PRO A 12 -16.96 -36.21 5.73
C PRO A 12 -15.71 -35.50 5.24
N ALA A 13 -14.88 -35.05 6.18
CA ALA A 13 -13.57 -34.43 5.96
C ALA A 13 -12.57 -35.44 5.36
N PRO A 14 -11.60 -35.01 4.54
CA PRO A 14 -10.55 -35.87 4.03
C PRO A 14 -9.55 -36.25 5.13
N ALA A 15 -9.15 -37.54 5.12
CA ALA A 15 -8.22 -38.15 6.05
C ALA A 15 -6.79 -37.61 5.87
N ALA A 16 -6.05 -37.52 6.97
CA ALA A 16 -4.64 -37.17 7.01
C ALA A 16 -3.77 -38.27 6.38
N PRO A 17 -2.66 -37.95 5.68
CA PRO A 17 -1.73 -38.96 5.16
C PRO A 17 -0.86 -39.53 6.28
N SER A 18 -0.68 -40.87 6.21
CA SER A 18 0.15 -41.65 7.11
C SER A 18 1.64 -41.41 6.88
N GLN A 19 2.39 -41.42 8.00
CA GLN A 19 3.84 -41.43 8.03
C GLN A 19 4.32 -42.82 7.53
N ASN A 20 4.94 -42.87 6.34
CA ASN A 20 5.95 -43.85 5.93
C ASN A 20 6.27 -43.59 4.45
N ASP A 21 7.38 -42.89 4.22
CA ASP A 21 8.21 -43.06 3.00
C ASP A 21 9.43 -42.15 3.15
N ILE A 22 10.40 -42.64 3.95
CA ILE A 22 11.77 -42.15 3.94
C ILE A 22 12.60 -43.28 3.31
N ALA A 23 13.00 -43.12 2.07
CA ALA A 23 14.12 -43.90 1.52
C ALA A 23 14.79 -43.13 0.34
N SER A 24 16.09 -42.98 0.54
CA SER A 24 17.20 -42.95 -0.44
C SER A 24 17.46 -41.66 -1.27
N GLN A 25 18.38 -40.89 -0.76
CA GLN A 25 19.28 -40.04 -1.56
C GLN A 25 20.67 -40.70 -1.67
N PRO A 26 21.32 -40.65 -2.86
CA PRO A 26 22.68 -41.17 -3.02
C PRO A 26 23.76 -40.14 -2.56
N PRO A 27 25.00 -40.60 -2.25
CA PRO A 27 26.00 -39.79 -1.58
C PRO A 27 26.76 -38.83 -2.52
N VAL A 28 27.11 -37.67 -1.94
CA VAL A 28 27.98 -36.65 -2.54
C VAL A 28 29.43 -37.10 -2.44
N THR A 29 30.13 -37.20 -3.58
CA THR A 29 31.56 -37.44 -3.65
C THR A 29 32.34 -36.14 -3.65
N THR A 30 33.18 -35.97 -2.63
CA THR A 30 34.24 -34.99 -2.56
C THR A 30 35.40 -35.42 -3.45
N ARG A 31 35.98 -34.48 -4.25
CA ARG A 31 37.31 -34.65 -4.85
C ARG A 31 38.16 -33.42 -4.56
N ASP A 32 39.13 -33.62 -3.71
CA ASP A 32 40.35 -32.81 -3.55
C ASP A 32 41.27 -33.00 -4.76
N GLY A 33 42.04 -31.96 -5.08
CA GLY A 33 43.12 -32.04 -6.02
C GLY A 33 43.64 -30.73 -6.55
N ALA A 34 44.55 -30.07 -5.84
CA ALA A 34 45.49 -29.11 -6.42
C ALA A 34 46.66 -29.83 -7.07
N PRO A 35 47.25 -29.26 -8.11
CA PRO A 35 48.69 -29.00 -8.02
C PRO A 35 49.18 -27.67 -8.61
N GLN A 36 50.37 -27.36 -8.14
CA GLN A 36 51.26 -26.24 -8.25
C GLN A 36 51.72 -25.88 -9.67
N GLY A 37 51.92 -24.58 -9.89
CA GLY A 37 53.04 -23.84 -10.40
C GLY A 37 53.65 -24.12 -11.77
N THR A 38 53.79 -23.04 -12.57
CA THR A 38 55.09 -22.61 -13.17
C THR A 38 54.94 -21.27 -13.92
N THR A 39 55.76 -20.32 -13.52
CA THR A 39 56.55 -19.27 -14.20
C THR A 39 56.10 -18.65 -15.55
N ALA A 40 55.94 -17.36 -15.50
CA ALA A 40 56.34 -16.22 -16.36
C ALA A 40 56.71 -16.41 -17.84
N SER A 41 56.06 -15.60 -18.68
CA SER A 41 56.77 -14.81 -19.72
C SER A 41 55.94 -13.59 -20.15
N ALA A 42 56.57 -12.42 -20.10
CA ALA A 42 56.06 -11.15 -20.59
C ALA A 42 56.22 -11.04 -22.09
N SER A 43 55.25 -10.55 -22.82
CA SER A 43 55.42 -9.62 -23.94
C SER A 43 54.12 -9.33 -24.68
N GLY A 44 53.90 -8.08 -25.04
CA GLY A 44 52.99 -7.70 -26.11
C GLY A 44 51.76 -6.84 -25.68
N ILE A 45 52.01 -5.56 -25.37
CA ILE A 45 50.97 -4.51 -25.33
C ILE A 45 50.51 -4.25 -26.78
N THR A 46 49.32 -4.63 -27.14
CA THR A 46 48.58 -4.01 -28.23
C THR A 46 47.18 -3.65 -27.75
N ALA A 47 46.99 -2.34 -27.58
CA ALA A 47 45.67 -1.75 -27.30
C ALA A 47 44.71 -2.02 -28.46
N ARG A 48 43.71 -2.88 -28.23
CA ARG A 48 42.50 -2.94 -29.04
C ARG A 48 41.39 -2.24 -28.24
N ALA A 49 41.06 -1.03 -28.70
CA ALA A 49 39.80 -0.38 -28.31
C ALA A 49 38.64 -1.29 -28.74
N ALA A 50 38.14 -2.10 -27.84
CA ALA A 50 36.88 -2.81 -28.03
C ALA A 50 35.76 -1.79 -27.88
N ALA A 51 35.11 -1.47 -28.99
CA ALA A 51 33.84 -0.73 -29.01
C ALA A 51 32.85 -1.42 -28.08
N ASN A 52 32.45 -0.72 -27.02
CA ASN A 52 31.40 -1.14 -26.11
C ASN A 52 30.07 -1.04 -26.87
N GLN A 53 29.73 -2.09 -27.62
CA GLN A 53 28.38 -2.25 -28.16
C GLN A 53 27.46 -2.47 -26.95
N GLY A 54 26.69 -1.44 -26.65
CA GLY A 54 25.71 -1.49 -25.57
C GLY A 54 24.84 -2.72 -25.73
N ALA A 55 25.04 -3.69 -24.85
CA ALA A 55 24.12 -4.82 -24.71
C ALA A 55 22.74 -4.26 -24.41
N ALA A 56 21.81 -4.46 -25.33
CA ALA A 56 20.40 -4.13 -25.10
C ALA A 56 19.96 -4.82 -23.80
N ALA A 57 19.41 -4.04 -22.86
CA ALA A 57 18.91 -4.60 -21.62
C ALA A 57 17.93 -5.75 -21.96
N PRO A 58 17.99 -6.90 -21.25
CA PRO A 58 17.16 -8.05 -21.55
C PRO A 58 15.69 -7.62 -21.58
N ALA A 59 14.94 -8.11 -22.57
CA ALA A 59 13.52 -7.85 -22.68
C ALA A 59 12.82 -8.40 -21.43
N ILE A 60 12.34 -7.48 -20.56
CA ILE A 60 11.61 -7.87 -19.34
C ILE A 60 10.22 -8.32 -19.77
N ASP A 61 9.83 -9.54 -19.40
CA ASP A 61 8.45 -10.02 -19.57
C ASP A 61 7.51 -9.05 -18.83
N PRO A 62 6.55 -8.41 -19.52
CA PRO A 62 5.61 -7.47 -18.90
C PRO A 62 4.70 -8.11 -17.85
N ARG A 63 4.62 -9.44 -17.82
CA ARG A 63 3.88 -10.21 -16.79
C ARG A 63 4.65 -10.35 -15.49
N GLN A 64 5.99 -10.19 -15.52
CA GLN A 64 6.81 -10.25 -14.31
C GLN A 64 6.61 -8.99 -13.47
N LYS A 65 6.45 -9.19 -12.16
CA LYS A 65 6.40 -8.12 -11.17
C LYS A 65 7.74 -7.38 -11.10
N GLN A 66 7.73 -6.09 -11.41
CA GLN A 66 8.92 -5.23 -11.42
C GLN A 66 8.96 -4.41 -10.14
N LYS A 67 10.04 -4.47 -9.38
CA LYS A 67 10.32 -3.64 -8.19
C LYS A 67 11.66 -2.90 -8.35
N GLY A 68 11.88 -1.87 -7.52
CA GLY A 68 13.14 -1.12 -7.45
C GLY A 68 13.59 -0.58 -8.83
N GLU A 69 14.83 -0.83 -9.22
CA GLU A 69 15.42 -0.36 -10.48
C GLU A 69 14.62 -0.77 -11.72
N ALA A 70 14.19 -2.03 -11.80
CA ALA A 70 13.42 -2.54 -12.94
C ALA A 70 12.09 -1.76 -13.15
N LYS A 71 11.48 -1.29 -12.07
CA LYS A 71 10.27 -0.45 -12.10
C LYS A 71 10.61 0.99 -12.49
N THR A 72 11.62 1.60 -11.87
CA THR A 72 11.91 3.03 -11.98
C THR A 72 12.73 3.40 -13.23
N SER A 73 13.50 2.48 -13.81
CA SER A 73 14.30 2.75 -15.03
C SER A 73 13.47 3.11 -16.27
N ARG A 74 12.17 2.82 -16.28
CA ARG A 74 11.25 3.04 -17.41
C ARG A 74 10.22 4.16 -17.21
N ILE A 75 10.37 4.96 -16.16
CA ILE A 75 9.54 6.15 -15.99
C ILE A 75 10.11 7.31 -16.79
N PRO A 76 9.27 8.26 -17.24
CA PRO A 76 9.74 9.41 -18.03
C PRO A 76 10.67 10.36 -17.26
N ILE A 77 10.82 10.16 -15.96
CA ILE A 77 11.66 10.94 -15.06
C ILE A 77 12.88 10.12 -14.71
N LYS A 78 14.08 10.69 -14.91
CA LYS A 78 15.33 10.03 -14.56
C LYS A 78 15.50 9.98 -13.04
N ILE A 79 15.40 8.79 -12.46
CA ILE A 79 15.77 8.54 -11.07
C ILE A 79 17.28 8.25 -11.02
N ILE A 80 18.02 9.10 -10.31
CA ILE A 80 19.44 8.89 -10.05
C ILE A 80 19.54 8.03 -8.78
N PRO A 81 20.14 6.83 -8.85
CA PRO A 81 20.30 6.00 -7.65
C PRO A 81 21.01 6.75 -6.53
N ILE A 82 20.45 6.69 -5.33
CA ILE A 82 21.00 7.37 -4.15
C ILE A 82 22.33 6.72 -3.79
N LYS A 83 23.43 7.48 -3.83
CA LYS A 83 24.75 7.01 -3.39
C LYS A 83 24.80 6.87 -1.88
N ASP A 84 24.48 7.93 -1.18
CA ASP A 84 24.51 8.01 0.27
C ASP A 84 23.10 8.34 0.79
N MET A 85 22.47 7.39 1.44
CA MET A 85 21.17 7.63 2.08
C MET A 85 21.37 8.50 3.32
N LEU A 86 20.54 9.53 3.48
CA LEU A 86 20.54 10.34 4.70
C LEU A 86 20.35 9.44 5.93
N ARG A 87 21.20 9.63 6.94
CA ARG A 87 21.09 8.89 8.21
C ARG A 87 19.77 9.23 8.89
N LYS A 88 18.98 8.19 9.18
CA LYS A 88 17.72 8.35 9.91
C LYS A 88 18.01 8.91 11.31
N PRO A 89 17.35 10.00 11.72
CA PRO A 89 17.44 10.52 13.07
C PRO A 89 16.76 9.56 14.08
N ASP A 90 17.02 9.77 15.37
CA ASP A 90 16.58 8.83 16.40
C ASP A 90 15.04 8.78 16.54
N TRP A 91 14.33 9.88 16.31
CA TRP A 91 12.86 9.91 16.34
C TRP A 91 12.18 9.10 15.23
N ILE A 92 12.91 8.68 14.19
CA ILE A 92 12.40 7.80 13.11
C ILE A 92 12.76 6.33 13.36
N ARG A 93 13.72 6.07 14.27
CA ARG A 93 14.15 4.71 14.57
C ARG A 93 13.17 4.06 15.53
N LYS A 94 12.53 2.98 15.08
CA LYS A 94 11.81 2.10 15.99
C LYS A 94 12.68 0.90 16.36
N PRO A 95 12.63 0.42 17.61
CA PRO A 95 13.21 -0.87 17.95
C PRO A 95 12.53 -1.96 17.12
N ALA A 96 13.27 -3.03 16.80
CA ALA A 96 12.69 -4.18 16.11
C ALA A 96 11.50 -4.70 16.94
N PRO A 97 10.32 -4.90 16.30
CA PRO A 97 9.16 -5.38 17.05
C PRO A 97 9.44 -6.79 17.57
N LYS A 98 9.00 -7.08 18.78
CA LYS A 98 8.93 -8.46 19.27
C LYS A 98 7.80 -9.14 18.51
N LEU A 99 8.14 -10.02 17.58
CA LEU A 99 7.18 -10.78 16.79
C LEU A 99 6.53 -11.82 17.70
N GLY A 100 5.30 -11.56 18.13
CA GLY A 100 4.50 -12.50 18.93
C GLY A 100 3.66 -13.42 18.06
N SER A 101 2.93 -14.35 18.70
CA SER A 101 2.03 -15.30 18.04
C SER A 101 1.02 -14.62 17.11
N ARG A 102 0.48 -13.48 17.51
CA ARG A 102 -0.51 -12.71 16.72
C ARG A 102 0.02 -12.25 15.37
N PHE A 103 1.31 -11.90 15.26
CA PHE A 103 1.94 -11.54 14.00
C PHE A 103 1.97 -12.72 13.02
N TYR A 104 2.32 -13.91 13.52
CA TYR A 104 2.39 -15.11 12.68
C TYR A 104 1.00 -15.64 12.32
N GLU A 105 0.05 -15.62 13.25
CA GLU A 105 -1.36 -15.94 13.01
C GLU A 105 -1.95 -15.06 11.88
N MET A 106 -1.69 -13.75 11.93
CA MET A 106 -2.11 -12.82 10.88
C MET A 106 -1.55 -13.23 9.52
N LYS A 107 -0.26 -13.56 9.44
CA LYS A 107 0.39 -13.98 8.20
C LYS A 107 -0.16 -15.31 7.66
N GLU A 108 -0.49 -16.24 8.54
CA GLU A 108 -1.10 -17.50 8.17
C GLU A 108 -2.48 -17.30 7.55
N ILE A 109 -3.37 -16.54 8.21
CA ILE A 109 -4.70 -16.21 7.71
C ILE A 109 -4.62 -15.54 6.33
N LEU A 110 -3.69 -14.58 6.15
CA LEU A 110 -3.52 -13.89 4.86
C LEU A 110 -3.12 -14.86 3.74
N ARG A 111 -2.25 -15.83 4.02
CA ARG A 111 -1.82 -16.85 3.04
C ARG A 111 -2.92 -17.83 2.71
N ASP A 112 -3.63 -18.34 3.72
CA ASP A 112 -4.71 -19.30 3.56
C ASP A 112 -5.84 -18.74 2.71
N HIS A 113 -6.12 -17.45 2.84
CA HIS A 113 -7.11 -16.72 2.05
C HIS A 113 -6.55 -16.06 0.79
N LYS A 114 -5.26 -16.27 0.44
CA LYS A 114 -4.58 -15.71 -0.74
C LYS A 114 -4.66 -14.17 -0.83
N LEU A 115 -4.66 -13.51 0.32
CA LEU A 115 -4.79 -12.04 0.40
C LEU A 115 -3.44 -11.34 0.43
N HIS A 116 -3.40 -10.16 -0.15
CA HIS A 116 -2.27 -9.25 -0.10
C HIS A 116 -2.50 -8.14 0.92
N THR A 117 -1.43 -7.61 1.48
CA THR A 117 -1.48 -6.41 2.32
C THR A 117 -0.51 -5.35 1.80
N VAL A 118 -0.92 -4.09 1.82
CA VAL A 118 -0.01 -2.97 1.53
C VAL A 118 1.13 -2.92 2.55
N CYS A 119 0.91 -3.45 3.75
CA CYS A 119 1.94 -3.52 4.79
C CYS A 119 3.14 -4.38 4.38
N GLU A 120 2.91 -5.48 3.65
CA GLU A 120 3.97 -6.33 3.09
C GLU A 120 4.48 -5.79 1.76
N GLU A 121 3.59 -5.44 0.83
CA GLU A 121 3.96 -5.05 -0.52
C GLU A 121 4.67 -3.70 -0.61
N ALA A 122 4.35 -2.76 0.26
CA ALA A 122 4.99 -1.44 0.35
C ALA A 122 6.11 -1.37 1.40
N SER A 123 6.57 -2.52 1.94
CA SER A 123 7.66 -2.57 2.94
C SER A 123 7.43 -1.64 4.13
N CYS A 124 6.22 -1.67 4.69
CA CYS A 124 5.79 -0.74 5.74
C CYS A 124 6.61 -0.94 7.04
N PRO A 125 7.22 0.12 7.61
CA PRO A 125 8.01 0.00 8.83
C PRO A 125 7.17 -0.31 10.08
N ASN A 126 5.85 -0.16 10.02
CA ASN A 126 4.93 -0.40 11.13
C ASN A 126 4.34 -1.82 11.14
N ILE A 127 4.68 -2.68 10.17
CA ILE A 127 4.06 -4.00 9.99
C ILE A 127 4.07 -4.85 11.27
N GLY A 128 5.18 -4.87 12.00
CA GLY A 128 5.31 -5.66 13.22
C GLY A 128 4.38 -5.19 14.34
N GLU A 129 4.18 -3.87 14.47
CA GLU A 129 3.24 -3.28 15.42
C GLU A 129 1.79 -3.54 15.01
N CYS A 130 1.45 -3.25 13.75
CA CYS A 130 0.09 -3.41 13.23
C CYS A 130 -0.37 -4.87 13.30
N PHE A 131 0.42 -5.80 12.78
CA PHE A 131 0.08 -7.23 12.83
C PHE A 131 0.04 -7.77 14.26
N GLY A 132 0.94 -7.29 15.14
CA GLY A 132 0.91 -7.63 16.57
C GLY A 132 -0.36 -7.16 17.29
N LYS A 133 -0.98 -6.06 16.83
CA LYS A 133 -2.25 -5.53 17.33
C LYS A 133 -3.48 -6.10 16.57
N GLY A 134 -3.25 -6.95 15.57
CA GLY A 134 -4.31 -7.53 14.75
C GLY A 134 -4.92 -6.55 13.75
N THR A 135 -4.15 -5.54 13.31
CA THR A 135 -4.59 -4.59 12.27
C THR A 135 -3.80 -4.78 11.00
N ALA A 136 -4.48 -4.75 9.85
CA ALA A 136 -3.88 -4.82 8.52
C ALA A 136 -4.64 -3.91 7.56
N SER A 137 -3.93 -3.44 6.52
CA SER A 137 -4.52 -2.78 5.37
C SER A 137 -4.48 -3.74 4.21
N PHE A 138 -5.62 -4.24 3.82
CA PHE A 138 -5.74 -5.21 2.74
C PHE A 138 -5.56 -4.53 1.39
N MET A 139 -4.80 -5.15 0.52
CA MET A 139 -4.57 -4.68 -0.84
C MET A 139 -5.25 -5.66 -1.81
N ILE A 140 -6.32 -5.20 -2.44
CA ILE A 140 -7.13 -5.98 -3.37
C ILE A 140 -6.67 -5.84 -4.81
N MET A 141 -7.19 -6.69 -5.70
CA MET A 141 -6.92 -6.73 -7.14
C MET A 141 -5.48 -7.14 -7.49
N GLY A 142 -4.86 -7.93 -6.59
CA GLY A 142 -3.53 -8.48 -6.78
C GLY A 142 -2.40 -7.54 -6.36
N ASP A 143 -1.19 -7.86 -6.81
CA ASP A 143 0.06 -7.26 -6.34
C ASP A 143 0.88 -6.54 -7.44
N LYS A 144 0.29 -6.37 -8.64
CA LYS A 144 0.89 -5.70 -9.80
C LYS A 144 0.11 -4.45 -10.16
N CYS A 145 0.72 -3.29 -9.95
CA CYS A 145 0.15 -1.99 -10.27
C CYS A 145 0.40 -1.63 -11.74
N THR A 146 -0.56 -1.01 -12.41
CA THR A 146 -0.38 -0.48 -13.77
C THR A 146 0.52 0.76 -13.80
N ARG A 147 0.75 1.40 -12.64
CA ARG A 147 1.57 2.62 -12.50
C ARG A 147 2.93 2.38 -11.88
N ARG A 148 3.81 3.38 -12.01
CA ARG A 148 5.22 3.30 -11.62
C ARG A 148 5.65 4.46 -10.73
N CYS A 149 4.84 4.82 -9.74
CA CYS A 149 5.18 5.90 -8.81
C CYS A 149 6.53 5.62 -8.14
N PRO A 150 7.53 6.49 -8.28
CA PRO A 150 8.89 6.20 -7.82
C PRO A 150 9.11 6.34 -6.31
N PHE A 151 8.09 6.75 -5.56
CA PHE A 151 8.12 6.70 -4.10
C PHE A 151 7.61 5.36 -3.55
N CYS A 152 6.82 4.61 -4.33
CA CYS A 152 6.06 3.44 -3.89
C CYS A 152 6.82 2.13 -4.16
N ASP A 153 6.86 1.20 -3.21
CA ASP A 153 7.52 -0.11 -3.37
C ASP A 153 6.61 -1.19 -3.95
N VAL A 154 5.31 -0.92 -4.11
CA VAL A 154 4.39 -1.87 -4.77
C VAL A 154 4.86 -2.16 -6.19
N GLY A 155 4.86 -3.44 -6.56
CA GLY A 155 5.37 -3.90 -7.85
C GLY A 155 4.57 -3.37 -9.03
N HIS A 156 5.25 -3.10 -10.15
CA HIS A 156 4.63 -2.75 -11.42
C HIS A 156 4.60 -3.96 -12.35
N GLY A 157 3.55 -4.07 -13.16
CA GLY A 157 3.45 -5.12 -14.18
C GLY A 157 2.08 -5.10 -14.85
N ARG A 158 1.87 -6.06 -15.75
CA ARG A 158 0.52 -6.35 -16.25
C ARG A 158 -0.22 -7.10 -15.16
N PRO A 159 -1.32 -6.55 -14.61
CA PRO A 159 -2.10 -7.23 -13.59
C PRO A 159 -2.70 -8.54 -14.10
N ASP A 160 -2.88 -9.48 -13.18
CA ASP A 160 -3.64 -10.69 -13.46
C ASP A 160 -5.16 -10.38 -13.52
N PRO A 161 -5.99 -11.26 -14.09
CA PRO A 161 -7.44 -11.15 -14.00
C PRO A 161 -7.89 -10.99 -12.55
N LEU A 162 -9.02 -10.32 -12.32
CA LEU A 162 -9.60 -10.22 -10.97
C LEU A 162 -9.96 -11.62 -10.46
N ASP A 163 -9.60 -11.88 -9.21
CA ASP A 163 -10.05 -13.08 -8.48
C ASP A 163 -11.48 -12.84 -7.99
N THR A 164 -12.43 -13.59 -8.50
CA THR A 164 -13.84 -13.49 -8.13
C THR A 164 -14.11 -13.91 -6.69
N GLU A 165 -13.22 -14.70 -6.09
CA GLU A 165 -13.32 -15.16 -4.71
C GLU A 165 -12.69 -14.17 -3.70
N GLU A 166 -11.88 -13.19 -4.18
CA GLU A 166 -11.19 -12.24 -3.30
C GLU A 166 -12.14 -11.48 -2.38
N PRO A 167 -13.32 -10.95 -2.82
CA PRO A 167 -14.25 -10.26 -1.92
C PRO A 167 -14.77 -11.15 -0.78
N TYR A 168 -15.08 -12.42 -1.06
CA TYR A 168 -15.51 -13.38 -0.06
C TYR A 168 -14.36 -13.74 0.90
N ASN A 169 -13.18 -14.04 0.38
CA ASN A 169 -11.98 -14.36 1.17
C ASN A 169 -11.60 -13.22 2.10
N LEU A 170 -11.70 -11.97 1.61
CA LEU A 170 -11.49 -10.76 2.41
C LEU A 170 -12.52 -10.66 3.56
N ALA A 171 -13.79 -10.84 3.27
CA ALA A 171 -14.85 -10.78 4.27
C ALA A 171 -14.67 -11.86 5.36
N MET A 172 -14.31 -13.08 4.96
CA MET A 172 -14.03 -14.17 5.90
C MET A 172 -12.81 -13.89 6.77
N SER A 173 -11.77 -13.27 6.22
CA SER A 173 -10.58 -12.85 6.98
C SER A 173 -10.91 -11.75 7.98
N VAL A 174 -11.68 -10.73 7.58
CA VAL A 174 -12.16 -9.67 8.46
C VAL A 174 -12.95 -10.24 9.63
N LYS A 175 -13.83 -11.20 9.36
CA LYS A 175 -14.63 -11.91 10.37
C LYS A 175 -13.76 -12.77 11.30
N ALA A 176 -12.85 -13.58 10.76
CA ALA A 176 -11.97 -14.44 11.53
C ALA A 176 -11.06 -13.64 12.48
N LEU A 177 -10.53 -12.51 11.99
CA LEU A 177 -9.72 -11.58 12.77
C LEU A 177 -10.52 -10.69 13.72
N ARG A 178 -11.85 -10.72 13.65
CA ARG A 178 -12.79 -9.90 14.45
C ARG A 178 -12.45 -8.41 14.38
N LEU A 179 -12.18 -7.92 13.17
CA LEU A 179 -11.80 -6.53 12.98
C LEU A 179 -13.00 -5.61 13.20
N LYS A 180 -12.83 -4.60 14.04
CA LYS A 180 -13.81 -3.52 14.21
C LYS A 180 -13.69 -2.46 13.11
N TYR A 181 -12.52 -2.36 12.52
CA TYR A 181 -12.18 -1.41 11.47
C TYR A 181 -11.25 -2.08 10.45
N VAL A 182 -11.54 -1.89 9.17
CA VAL A 182 -10.72 -2.41 8.08
C VAL A 182 -10.42 -1.31 7.07
N VAL A 183 -9.16 -1.25 6.63
CA VAL A 183 -8.76 -0.42 5.49
C VAL A 183 -8.55 -1.32 4.29
N ILE A 184 -9.24 -1.01 3.20
CA ILE A 184 -9.13 -1.68 1.91
C ILE A 184 -8.48 -0.71 0.93
N THR A 185 -7.36 -1.10 0.36
CA THR A 185 -6.71 -0.36 -0.72
C THR A 185 -6.49 -1.27 -1.92
N SER A 186 -5.97 -0.74 -3.00
CA SER A 186 -5.67 -1.54 -4.19
C SER A 186 -4.40 -1.08 -4.90
N VAL A 187 -3.95 -1.90 -5.83
CA VAL A 187 -3.11 -1.43 -6.94
C VAL A 187 -3.94 -0.59 -7.91
N ASP A 188 -3.30 0.31 -8.68
CA ASP A 188 -3.99 0.95 -9.80
C ASP A 188 -4.30 -0.07 -10.89
N ARG A 189 -5.53 -0.06 -11.38
CA ARG A 189 -6.08 -0.94 -12.41
C ARG A 189 -6.58 -0.12 -13.61
N ASP A 190 -5.66 0.68 -14.21
CA ASP A 190 -5.98 1.44 -15.43
C ASP A 190 -6.39 0.56 -16.62
N ASP A 191 -6.21 -0.75 -16.52
CA ASP A 191 -6.65 -1.77 -17.47
C ASP A 191 -8.15 -2.08 -17.38
N LEU A 192 -8.81 -1.80 -16.26
CA LEU A 192 -10.24 -2.04 -16.05
C LEU A 192 -11.09 -0.85 -16.49
N ARG A 193 -12.31 -1.14 -17.01
CA ARG A 193 -13.23 -0.12 -17.53
C ARG A 193 -13.83 0.81 -16.49
N ASP A 194 -13.78 0.42 -15.23
CA ASP A 194 -14.26 1.17 -14.06
C ASP A 194 -13.12 1.52 -13.09
N GLY A 195 -11.86 1.23 -13.46
CA GLY A 195 -10.71 1.41 -12.60
C GLY A 195 -10.69 0.53 -11.35
N GLY A 196 -11.54 -0.51 -11.30
CA GLY A 196 -11.66 -1.43 -10.18
C GLY A 196 -12.74 -1.06 -9.16
N ALA A 197 -13.54 -0.01 -9.40
CA ALA A 197 -14.58 0.43 -8.47
C ALA A 197 -15.62 -0.66 -8.17
N GLY A 198 -15.99 -1.49 -9.17
CA GLY A 198 -16.87 -2.63 -8.98
C GLY A 198 -16.35 -3.63 -7.99
N HIS A 199 -15.05 -3.93 -8.05
CA HIS A 199 -14.42 -4.87 -7.12
C HIS A 199 -14.37 -4.32 -5.68
N TYR A 200 -14.15 -3.00 -5.50
CA TYR A 200 -14.31 -2.36 -4.19
C TYR A 200 -15.74 -2.52 -3.66
N ALA A 201 -16.76 -2.28 -4.50
CA ALA A 201 -18.16 -2.43 -4.10
C ALA A 201 -18.48 -3.88 -3.70
N ASP A 202 -17.94 -4.88 -4.42
CA ASP A 202 -18.08 -6.29 -4.07
C ASP A 202 -17.44 -6.60 -2.71
N CYS A 203 -16.24 -6.09 -2.45
CA CYS A 203 -15.57 -6.24 -1.16
C CYS A 203 -16.38 -5.59 0.00
N ILE A 204 -16.87 -4.37 -0.20
CA ILE A 204 -17.69 -3.67 0.79
C ILE A 204 -18.96 -4.49 1.10
N ARG A 205 -19.65 -4.98 0.06
CA ARG A 205 -20.88 -5.76 0.19
C ARG A 205 -20.63 -7.06 0.96
N MET A 206 -19.61 -7.82 0.61
CA MET A 206 -19.27 -9.06 1.29
C MET A 206 -18.90 -8.84 2.76
N ILE A 207 -18.15 -7.79 3.09
CA ILE A 207 -17.85 -7.46 4.49
C ILE A 207 -19.11 -7.08 5.25
N ARG A 208 -19.98 -6.26 4.67
CA ARG A 208 -21.27 -5.89 5.28
C ARG A 208 -22.15 -7.13 5.58
N GLU A 209 -22.15 -8.11 4.67
CA GLU A 209 -22.90 -9.35 4.83
C GLU A 209 -22.35 -10.24 5.94
N HIS A 210 -21.02 -10.40 6.01
CA HIS A 210 -20.37 -11.36 6.91
C HIS A 210 -19.87 -10.77 8.24
N SER A 211 -19.71 -9.44 8.33
CA SER A 211 -19.20 -8.70 9.49
C SER A 211 -19.81 -7.29 9.55
N SER A 212 -21.11 -7.21 9.73
CA SER A 212 -21.91 -5.98 9.63
C SER A 212 -21.52 -4.85 10.58
N SER A 213 -20.83 -5.16 11.68
CA SER A 213 -20.34 -4.18 12.66
C SER A 213 -18.97 -3.59 12.33
N THR A 214 -18.29 -4.13 11.31
CA THR A 214 -16.96 -3.64 10.90
C THR A 214 -17.11 -2.33 10.12
N GLN A 215 -16.39 -1.29 10.55
CA GLN A 215 -16.26 -0.05 9.79
C GLN A 215 -15.27 -0.25 8.63
N ILE A 216 -15.62 0.27 7.46
CA ILE A 216 -14.86 0.07 6.22
C ILE A 216 -14.34 1.42 5.71
N GLU A 217 -13.03 1.60 5.73
CA GLU A 217 -12.35 2.68 5.02
C GLU A 217 -11.84 2.14 3.68
N VAL A 218 -12.06 2.85 2.58
CA VAL A 218 -11.43 2.55 1.31
C VAL A 218 -10.40 3.62 0.95
N LEU A 219 -9.18 3.18 0.61
CA LEU A 219 -8.14 4.03 0.02
C LEU A 219 -8.09 3.72 -1.47
N VAL A 220 -8.76 4.56 -2.25
CA VAL A 220 -8.95 4.33 -3.69
C VAL A 220 -7.86 4.96 -4.56
N PRO A 221 -7.62 4.42 -5.78
CA PRO A 221 -6.82 5.09 -6.81
C PRO A 221 -7.56 6.33 -7.34
N ASP A 222 -6.91 7.10 -8.24
CA ASP A 222 -7.53 8.30 -8.82
C ASP A 222 -8.58 8.02 -9.91
N PHE A 223 -8.85 6.76 -10.24
CA PHE A 223 -9.78 6.32 -11.29
C PHE A 223 -9.61 7.07 -12.61
N ARG A 224 -8.39 7.35 -13.00
CA ARG A 224 -8.02 8.15 -14.15
C ARG A 224 -8.84 7.86 -15.41
N GLY A 225 -9.58 8.87 -15.89
CA GLY A 225 -10.45 8.77 -17.07
C GLY A 225 -11.72 7.95 -16.86
N ARG A 226 -12.05 7.55 -15.61
CA ARG A 226 -13.20 6.72 -15.25
C ARG A 226 -13.93 7.21 -14.01
N LEU A 227 -13.62 8.44 -13.56
CA LEU A 227 -14.05 8.97 -12.28
C LEU A 227 -15.55 8.90 -12.06
N ASP A 228 -16.34 9.42 -13.01
CA ASP A 228 -17.81 9.46 -12.86
C ASP A 228 -18.40 8.07 -12.69
N LYS A 229 -17.98 7.12 -13.55
CA LYS A 229 -18.41 5.72 -13.45
C LYS A 229 -18.00 5.06 -12.14
N ALA A 230 -16.78 5.34 -11.64
CA ALA A 230 -16.30 4.81 -10.38
C ALA A 230 -17.10 5.38 -9.19
N LEU A 231 -17.39 6.67 -9.22
CA LEU A 231 -18.18 7.33 -8.19
C LEU A 231 -19.64 6.86 -8.19
N ASP A 232 -20.26 6.62 -9.35
CA ASP A 232 -21.62 6.05 -9.45
C ASP A 232 -21.70 4.69 -8.72
N ILE A 233 -20.68 3.85 -8.90
CA ILE A 233 -20.61 2.52 -8.26
C ILE A 233 -20.42 2.67 -6.74
N LEU A 234 -19.48 3.52 -6.30
CA LEU A 234 -19.17 3.70 -4.88
C LEU A 234 -20.26 4.49 -4.13
N GLU A 235 -21.04 5.33 -4.81
CA GLU A 235 -22.23 5.96 -4.26
C GLU A 235 -23.31 4.95 -3.93
N ALA A 236 -23.51 3.95 -4.81
CA ALA A 236 -24.50 2.87 -4.60
C ALA A 236 -24.08 1.90 -3.48
N THR A 237 -22.78 1.76 -3.22
CA THR A 237 -22.22 0.88 -2.18
C THR A 237 -21.16 1.65 -1.38
N PRO A 238 -21.55 2.62 -0.54
CA PRO A 238 -20.59 3.52 0.07
C PRO A 238 -19.79 2.85 1.21
N PRO A 239 -18.50 3.22 1.35
CA PRO A 239 -17.71 2.91 2.54
C PRO A 239 -18.15 3.79 3.73
N ASP A 240 -17.60 3.52 4.91
CA ASP A 240 -17.76 4.41 6.08
C ASP A 240 -16.77 5.58 6.06
N VAL A 241 -15.66 5.45 5.33
CA VAL A 241 -14.68 6.52 5.08
C VAL A 241 -14.14 6.41 3.66
N MET A 242 -14.20 7.51 2.90
CA MET A 242 -13.63 7.60 1.56
C MET A 242 -12.26 8.27 1.61
N ASN A 243 -11.21 7.54 1.26
CA ASN A 243 -9.84 8.02 1.29
C ASN A 243 -9.20 7.99 -0.12
N HIS A 244 -8.54 9.07 -0.48
CA HIS A 244 -7.63 9.14 -1.62
C HIS A 244 -6.46 10.07 -1.27
N ASN A 245 -5.24 9.57 -1.35
CA ASN A 245 -4.06 10.35 -0.99
C ASN A 245 -3.65 11.31 -2.11
N LEU A 246 -3.37 12.57 -1.76
CA LEU A 246 -2.67 13.50 -2.64
C LEU A 246 -1.18 13.21 -2.74
N GLU A 247 -0.60 12.58 -1.73
CA GLU A 247 0.79 12.13 -1.60
C GLU A 247 1.82 13.25 -1.45
N THR A 248 1.75 14.31 -2.26
CA THR A 248 2.72 15.42 -2.25
C THR A 248 2.13 16.72 -2.79
N VAL A 249 2.93 17.78 -2.82
CA VAL A 249 2.56 19.12 -3.29
C VAL A 249 2.52 19.19 -4.83
N PRO A 250 1.74 20.12 -5.43
CA PRO A 250 1.56 20.23 -6.89
C PRO A 250 2.86 20.27 -7.69
N ARG A 251 3.86 21.03 -7.22
CA ARG A 251 5.17 21.15 -7.88
C ARG A 251 5.88 19.81 -8.06
N LEU A 252 5.69 18.89 -7.12
CA LEU A 252 6.35 17.57 -7.12
C LEU A 252 5.53 16.46 -7.80
N TYR A 253 4.29 16.74 -8.26
CA TYR A 253 3.42 15.72 -8.83
C TYR A 253 4.04 14.94 -9.99
N LYS A 254 4.64 15.66 -10.95
CA LYS A 254 5.29 15.01 -12.11
C LYS A 254 6.43 14.09 -11.70
N GLN A 255 7.12 14.41 -10.61
CA GLN A 255 8.24 13.62 -10.10
C GLN A 255 7.77 12.45 -9.26
N ALA A 256 6.84 12.65 -8.34
CA ALA A 256 6.38 11.64 -7.39
C ALA A 256 5.26 10.76 -7.95
N ARG A 257 4.32 11.33 -8.70
CA ARG A 257 3.13 10.66 -9.24
C ARG A 257 3.02 10.85 -10.76
N PRO A 258 3.98 10.35 -11.56
CA PRO A 258 3.94 10.52 -13.01
C PRO A 258 2.63 9.92 -13.58
N GLY A 259 1.85 10.78 -14.25
CA GLY A 259 0.56 10.40 -14.82
C GLY A 259 -0.66 10.63 -13.92
N ALA A 260 -0.49 11.07 -12.68
CA ALA A 260 -1.57 11.59 -11.84
C ALA A 260 -1.71 13.12 -12.01
N ASN A 261 -2.85 13.67 -11.58
CA ASN A 261 -3.15 15.08 -11.62
C ASN A 261 -3.66 15.54 -10.25
N TYR A 262 -3.10 16.64 -9.75
CA TYR A 262 -3.40 17.18 -8.42
C TYR A 262 -4.86 17.60 -8.27
N GLU A 263 -5.34 18.42 -9.22
CA GLU A 263 -6.72 18.93 -9.22
C GLU A 263 -7.73 17.78 -9.38
N HIS A 264 -7.40 16.76 -10.17
CA HIS A 264 -8.23 15.58 -10.32
C HIS A 264 -8.35 14.79 -9.01
N SER A 265 -7.24 14.68 -8.25
CA SER A 265 -7.24 14.02 -6.94
C SER A 265 -8.11 14.75 -5.91
N LEU A 266 -8.07 16.09 -5.89
CA LEU A 266 -8.96 16.92 -5.07
C LEU A 266 -10.43 16.80 -5.52
N LYS A 267 -10.67 16.87 -6.83
CA LYS A 267 -12.00 16.74 -7.42
C LYS A 267 -12.66 15.39 -7.08
N LEU A 268 -11.91 14.29 -7.07
CA LEU A 268 -12.42 12.98 -6.71
C LEU A 268 -13.09 13.00 -5.35
N LEU A 269 -12.40 13.52 -4.32
CA LEU A 269 -12.93 13.57 -2.95
C LEU A 269 -14.08 14.56 -2.83
N LYS A 270 -14.00 15.72 -3.49
CA LYS A 270 -15.07 16.71 -3.51
C LYS A 270 -16.34 16.18 -4.15
N ASP A 271 -16.22 15.52 -5.31
CA ASP A 271 -17.37 14.96 -6.04
C ASP A 271 -18.02 13.82 -5.25
N PHE A 272 -17.21 12.96 -4.61
CA PHE A 272 -17.75 11.92 -3.73
C PHE A 272 -18.48 12.53 -2.53
N LYS A 273 -17.88 13.55 -1.88
CA LYS A 273 -18.50 14.25 -0.74
C LYS A 273 -19.81 14.91 -1.10
N ALA A 274 -19.92 15.48 -2.31
CA ALA A 274 -21.16 16.05 -2.81
C ALA A 274 -22.27 15.01 -2.98
N ARG A 275 -21.91 13.77 -3.40
CA ARG A 275 -22.86 12.64 -3.57
C ARG A 275 -23.23 11.98 -2.24
N LYS A 276 -22.27 11.89 -1.30
CA LYS A 276 -22.42 11.23 0.01
C LYS A 276 -21.93 12.16 1.13
N PRO A 277 -22.68 13.20 1.48
CA PRO A 277 -22.29 14.22 2.46
C PRO A 277 -21.99 13.63 3.86
N ASP A 278 -22.70 12.57 4.24
CA ASP A 278 -22.56 11.91 5.54
C ASP A 278 -21.32 11.02 5.65
N VAL A 279 -20.68 10.66 4.53
CA VAL A 279 -19.46 9.88 4.54
C VAL A 279 -18.25 10.80 4.68
N PRO A 280 -17.45 10.64 5.76
CA PRO A 280 -16.21 11.42 5.91
C PRO A 280 -15.23 11.14 4.78
N SER A 281 -14.63 12.22 4.26
CA SER A 281 -13.54 12.16 3.30
C SER A 281 -12.19 12.30 4.00
N LYS A 282 -11.17 11.62 3.47
CA LYS A 282 -9.81 11.59 4.02
C LYS A 282 -8.77 11.72 2.92
N SER A 283 -7.65 12.37 3.23
CA SER A 283 -6.49 12.42 2.35
C SER A 283 -5.18 12.38 3.14
N GLY A 284 -4.09 12.05 2.45
CA GLY A 284 -2.78 11.93 3.06
C GLY A 284 -1.66 12.55 2.24
N LEU A 285 -0.62 13.01 2.96
CA LEU A 285 0.61 13.55 2.42
C LEU A 285 1.83 12.83 2.99
N MET A 286 2.83 12.68 2.15
CA MET A 286 4.19 12.35 2.56
C MET A 286 5.03 13.64 2.57
N VAL A 287 5.85 13.81 3.59
CA VAL A 287 6.79 14.94 3.72
C VAL A 287 8.24 14.45 3.66
N GLY A 288 9.12 15.28 3.13
CA GLY A 288 10.55 14.97 2.95
C GLY A 288 10.93 14.58 1.52
N LEU A 289 10.10 14.93 0.52
CA LEU A 289 10.35 14.76 -0.91
C LEU A 289 10.93 16.02 -1.58
N GLY A 290 11.20 17.10 -0.80
CA GLY A 290 11.70 18.38 -1.27
C GLY A 290 10.67 19.52 -1.32
N GLU A 291 9.50 19.32 -0.74
CA GLU A 291 8.50 20.35 -0.48
C GLU A 291 8.93 21.28 0.65
N THR A 292 8.40 22.49 0.66
CA THR A 292 8.50 23.43 1.78
C THR A 292 7.32 23.25 2.74
N ASP A 293 7.47 23.78 3.97
CA ASP A 293 6.38 23.74 4.96
C ASP A 293 5.18 24.57 4.47
N GLU A 294 5.42 25.71 3.82
CA GLU A 294 4.34 26.54 3.29
C GLU A 294 3.58 25.83 2.13
N GLU A 295 4.27 25.07 1.29
CA GLU A 295 3.61 24.25 0.26
C GLU A 295 2.68 23.20 0.89
N ILE A 296 3.08 22.56 2.00
CA ILE A 296 2.22 21.63 2.75
C ILE A 296 1.01 22.35 3.33
N LEU A 297 1.21 23.52 3.97
CA LEU A 297 0.11 24.32 4.50
C LEU A 297 -0.86 24.77 3.40
N GLN A 298 -0.35 25.07 2.19
CA GLN A 298 -1.21 25.39 1.04
C GLN A 298 -2.05 24.19 0.61
N VAL A 299 -1.45 22.99 0.53
CA VAL A 299 -2.21 21.76 0.21
C VAL A 299 -3.28 21.47 1.27
N MET A 300 -3.00 21.74 2.54
CA MET A 300 -4.00 21.59 3.60
C MET A 300 -5.17 22.58 3.40
N ARG A 301 -4.91 23.84 2.99
CA ARG A 301 -5.95 24.81 2.62
C ARG A 301 -6.77 24.33 1.41
N ASP A 302 -6.09 23.80 0.39
CA ASP A 302 -6.75 23.26 -0.81
C ASP A 302 -7.65 22.07 -0.45
N MET A 303 -7.19 21.17 0.43
CA MET A 303 -8.01 20.06 0.94
C MET A 303 -9.28 20.57 1.63
N ARG A 304 -9.18 21.58 2.49
CA ARG A 304 -10.36 22.18 3.16
C ARG A 304 -11.32 22.87 2.19
N ALA A 305 -10.80 23.52 1.15
CA ALA A 305 -11.61 24.10 0.08
C ALA A 305 -12.35 23.05 -0.77
N HIS A 306 -11.95 21.79 -0.64
CA HIS A 306 -12.59 20.64 -1.29
C HIS A 306 -13.33 19.72 -0.30
N ASP A 307 -13.69 20.23 0.88
CA ASP A 307 -14.49 19.56 1.90
C ASP A 307 -13.88 18.24 2.43
N ILE A 308 -12.54 18.13 2.43
CA ILE A 308 -11.85 16.98 2.99
C ILE A 308 -11.82 17.08 4.51
N ASP A 309 -12.39 16.09 5.19
CA ASP A 309 -12.65 16.09 6.63
C ASP A 309 -11.43 15.68 7.47
N ARG A 310 -10.64 14.71 6.97
CA ARG A 310 -9.56 14.07 7.73
C ARG A 310 -8.24 14.14 6.99
N LEU A 311 -7.15 14.30 7.75
CA LEU A 311 -5.79 14.46 7.22
C LEU A 311 -4.83 13.45 7.84
N THR A 312 -3.92 12.91 7.02
CA THR A 312 -2.73 12.20 7.52
C THR A 312 -1.47 12.83 6.91
N ILE A 313 -0.45 13.08 7.74
CA ILE A 313 0.88 13.52 7.28
C ILE A 313 1.94 12.61 7.88
N GLY A 314 2.73 11.95 7.02
CA GLY A 314 3.80 11.05 7.43
C GLY A 314 5.13 11.33 6.74
N GLN A 315 6.25 10.98 7.39
CA GLN A 315 7.57 11.09 6.77
C GLN A 315 7.72 10.10 5.63
N TYR A 316 8.14 10.56 4.46
CA TYR A 316 8.60 9.70 3.39
C TYR A 316 9.88 8.97 3.81
N LEU A 317 9.91 7.66 3.57
CA LEU A 317 11.08 6.82 3.76
C LEU A 317 11.35 6.07 2.46
N ALA A 318 12.49 6.32 1.82
CA ALA A 318 12.84 5.65 0.57
C ALA A 318 12.97 4.13 0.79
N PRO A 319 12.19 3.30 0.08
CA PRO A 319 12.25 1.84 0.25
C PRO A 319 13.60 1.25 -0.18
N THR A 320 14.15 1.73 -1.28
CA THR A 320 15.49 1.34 -1.80
C THR A 320 16.20 2.53 -2.42
N ARG A 321 17.48 2.38 -2.74
CA ARG A 321 18.28 3.41 -3.44
C ARG A 321 17.74 3.82 -4.82
N HIS A 322 16.85 3.03 -5.40
CA HIS A 322 16.27 3.26 -6.73
C HIS A 322 14.93 3.99 -6.68
N HIS A 323 14.53 4.46 -5.50
CA HIS A 323 13.33 5.29 -5.29
C HIS A 323 13.75 6.78 -5.18
N LEU A 324 12.75 7.66 -5.05
CA LEU A 324 13.03 9.09 -4.79
C LEU A 324 13.88 9.23 -3.52
N PRO A 325 14.85 10.16 -3.50
CA PRO A 325 15.62 10.42 -2.29
C PRO A 325 14.75 11.03 -1.19
N VAL A 326 15.15 10.81 0.06
CA VAL A 326 14.68 11.62 1.18
C VAL A 326 15.49 12.90 1.19
N GLU A 327 14.85 14.04 0.91
CA GLU A 327 15.50 15.35 0.84
C GLU A 327 15.69 15.94 2.26
N ARG A 328 14.77 15.64 3.17
CA ARG A 328 14.87 16.03 4.59
C ARG A 328 14.09 15.07 5.50
N TYR A 329 14.50 14.99 6.75
CA TYR A 329 13.70 14.43 7.82
C TYR A 329 13.03 15.57 8.58
N VAL A 330 11.71 15.62 8.54
CA VAL A 330 10.91 16.63 9.23
C VAL A 330 10.97 16.41 10.73
N THR A 331 11.17 17.49 11.49
CA THR A 331 11.32 17.40 12.94
C THR A 331 10.00 17.17 13.67
N PRO A 332 10.01 16.62 14.89
CA PRO A 332 8.80 16.47 15.69
C PRO A 332 8.05 17.79 15.91
N GLU A 333 8.76 18.90 16.05
CA GLU A 333 8.19 20.24 16.24
C GLU A 333 7.42 20.69 14.99
N THR A 334 7.98 20.43 13.81
CA THR A 334 7.30 20.74 12.53
C THR A 334 6.06 19.85 12.35
N PHE A 335 6.11 18.57 12.71
CA PHE A 335 4.92 17.72 12.69
C PHE A 335 3.83 18.24 13.63
N LYS A 336 4.21 18.68 14.84
CA LYS A 336 3.30 19.29 15.80
C LYS A 336 2.65 20.56 15.22
N MET A 337 3.45 21.41 14.59
CA MET A 337 2.95 22.62 13.91
C MET A 337 1.92 22.26 12.82
N PHE A 338 2.17 21.24 11.99
CA PHE A 338 1.19 20.81 10.98
C PHE A 338 -0.11 20.30 11.62
N GLU A 339 -0.02 19.55 12.73
CA GLU A 339 -1.19 19.07 13.45
C GLU A 339 -2.03 20.22 14.01
N GLU A 340 -1.40 21.18 14.69
CA GLU A 340 -2.06 22.38 15.21
C GLU A 340 -2.75 23.18 14.09
N LYS A 341 -2.04 23.41 12.97
CA LYS A 341 -2.59 24.08 11.80
C LYS A 341 -3.74 23.32 11.14
N ALA A 342 -3.71 22.01 11.14
CA ALA A 342 -4.82 21.21 10.63
C ALA A 342 -6.12 21.46 11.42
N TYR A 343 -6.04 21.46 12.75
CA TYR A 343 -7.21 21.75 13.59
C TYR A 343 -7.67 23.21 13.47
N GLU A 344 -6.74 24.18 13.36
CA GLU A 344 -7.06 25.59 13.09
C GLU A 344 -7.82 25.76 11.75
N MET A 345 -7.44 24.99 10.71
CA MET A 345 -8.10 24.99 9.41
C MET A 345 -9.44 24.25 9.40
N GLY A 346 -9.83 23.60 10.50
CA GLY A 346 -11.12 22.94 10.65
C GLY A 346 -11.16 21.48 10.17
N PHE A 347 -10.03 20.78 10.08
CA PHE A 347 -10.08 19.32 9.93
C PHE A 347 -10.74 18.68 11.15
N GLN A 348 -11.57 17.67 10.92
CA GLN A 348 -12.23 16.94 12.01
C GLN A 348 -11.24 16.05 12.77
N HIS A 349 -10.24 15.53 12.05
CA HIS A 349 -9.14 14.75 12.61
C HIS A 349 -7.87 14.91 11.77
N ALA A 350 -6.72 14.99 12.45
CA ALA A 350 -5.41 15.05 11.83
C ALA A 350 -4.45 14.08 12.53
N ALA A 351 -4.03 13.04 11.82
CA ALA A 351 -2.95 12.16 12.29
C ALA A 351 -1.64 12.59 11.64
N VAL A 352 -0.75 13.19 12.43
CA VAL A 352 0.49 13.81 11.93
C VAL A 352 1.70 13.30 12.72
N GLY A 353 2.72 12.82 12.01
CA GLY A 353 3.94 12.34 12.66
C GLY A 353 4.81 11.48 11.78
N ALA A 354 6.08 11.33 12.16
CA ALA A 354 7.10 10.67 11.34
C ALA A 354 6.74 9.24 10.91
N MET A 355 6.05 8.50 11.76
CA MET A 355 5.68 7.10 11.49
C MET A 355 4.22 6.94 11.04
N VAL A 356 3.46 8.04 10.92
CA VAL A 356 2.09 8.00 10.41
C VAL A 356 2.06 7.51 8.95
N ARG A 357 1.06 6.72 8.63
CA ARG A 357 0.68 6.24 7.30
C ARG A 357 -0.83 6.38 7.18
N SER A 358 -1.36 6.40 5.96
CA SER A 358 -2.81 6.61 5.72
C SER A 358 -3.71 5.68 6.54
N SER A 359 -3.26 4.45 6.79
CA SER A 359 -3.99 3.45 7.56
C SER A 359 -3.40 3.15 8.94
N TYR A 360 -2.39 3.91 9.40
CA TYR A 360 -1.77 3.68 10.70
C TYR A 360 -2.71 4.10 11.82
N HIS A 361 -3.12 3.15 12.67
CA HIS A 361 -4.13 3.36 13.73
C HIS A 361 -5.43 3.98 13.23
N ALA A 362 -5.89 3.56 12.04
CA ALA A 362 -7.10 4.11 11.42
C ALA A 362 -8.37 3.88 12.27
N ASP A 363 -8.41 2.80 13.04
CA ASP A 363 -9.42 2.52 14.07
C ASP A 363 -9.46 3.60 15.16
N MET A 364 -8.31 3.96 15.72
CA MET A 364 -8.20 5.03 16.72
C MET A 364 -8.54 6.40 16.13
N GLN A 365 -8.10 6.68 14.88
CA GLN A 365 -8.43 7.91 14.16
C GLN A 365 -9.95 8.07 13.99
N ALA A 366 -10.67 6.98 13.71
CA ALA A 366 -12.12 6.99 13.58
C ALA A 366 -12.82 7.25 14.92
N GLU A 367 -12.36 6.62 16.01
CA GLU A 367 -12.90 6.84 17.36
C GLU A 367 -12.66 8.27 17.86
N GLU A 368 -11.48 8.83 17.64
CA GLU A 368 -11.15 10.20 18.03
C GLU A 368 -11.95 11.22 17.22
N ALA A 369 -12.10 11.02 15.91
CA ALA A 369 -12.93 11.88 15.07
C ALA A 369 -14.40 11.90 15.54
N SER A 370 -14.94 10.74 15.95
CA SER A 370 -16.30 10.64 16.49
C SER A 370 -16.45 11.38 17.82
N ARG A 371 -15.47 11.31 18.71
CA ARG A 371 -15.45 12.05 19.98
C ARG A 371 -15.39 13.56 19.77
N HIS A 372 -14.56 14.04 18.85
CA HIS A 372 -14.47 15.47 18.51
C HIS A 372 -15.75 16.01 17.87
N ALA A 373 -16.42 15.23 17.02
CA ALA A 373 -17.70 15.62 16.44
C ALA A 373 -18.80 15.76 17.52
N SER A 374 -18.86 14.82 18.46
CA SER A 374 -19.82 14.87 19.59
C SER A 374 -19.55 16.03 20.55
N ALA A 375 -18.28 16.39 20.78
CA ALA A 375 -17.92 17.50 21.64
C ALA A 375 -18.21 18.89 21.03
N LYS A 376 -18.31 19.01 19.71
CA LYS A 376 -18.69 20.26 18.99
C LYS A 376 -20.20 20.42 18.86
N ALA A 377 -20.98 19.35 19.03
CA ALA A 377 -22.44 19.37 18.94
C ALA A 377 -23.13 19.68 20.28
N ASN A 378 -22.38 19.64 21.38
CA ASN A 378 -22.80 20.06 22.74
C ASN A 378 -22.22 21.44 23.07
#